data_0dea932ab11477d666e0583b02b7035b
#
_entry.id   0dea932ab11477d666e0583b02b7035b
#
_cell.length_a   1.000
_cell.length_b   1.000
_cell.length_c   1.000
_cell.angle_alpha   90.00
_cell.angle_beta   90.00
_cell.angle_gamma   90.00
#
_symmetry.space_group_name_H-M   'P 1'
#
loop_
_entity.id
_entity.type
_entity.pdbx_description
1 polymer ?
#
loop_
_entity_poly.entity_id
_entity_poly.type
_entity_poly.pdbx_seq_one_letter_code
_entity_poly.pdbx_strand_id
1 'polypeptide(L)'
;MVVRKRMNRFLLIFLVCLSAVCSLYSQGDYENGDIYLYGETHGVVRILEKEIDIYSGYYQEDHMRHLFIEYPYFISYYLNEWIQSPSDEILDSLYEQWKGSASYNPAVKEFFEEIKKHCPQTVFHGIDVGHFYWSIGEQLREDLEENGMSETEEYSKVIKSIEQGEVYYETGDSLFREQMMVENFIEEFESLEGESVMGIFGSMHVTNKDPEEKNRYGNLATGLIQTYGDRVHTESLTSLAANLLEDPMRVDTITIDGIEYEASFFGRQYLKNILPRFIYRDFYRIENAYDDFSNKKKNSNVLPYNNYPVQVQTKDVFMIEFCLADGSLERQFYRSDGNTWNDMPVTEQFLL
;
A
#
# COMPACT_ATOMS: atom_id res chain seq x y z
N MET A 1 32.82 13.80 -55.54
CA MET A 1 33.51 14.14 -54.26
C MET A 1 32.86 15.30 -53.50
N VAL A 2 31.58 15.56 -53.72
CA VAL A 2 30.82 16.69 -53.09
C VAL A 2 29.72 16.20 -52.13
N VAL A 3 29.31 14.95 -52.20
CA VAL A 3 28.19 14.43 -51.39
C VAL A 3 28.61 14.06 -49.95
N ARG A 4 29.90 13.77 -49.68
CA ARG A 4 30.38 13.37 -48.33
C ARG A 4 30.55 14.53 -47.33
N LYS A 5 30.58 15.78 -47.76
CA LYS A 5 30.71 16.95 -46.84
C LYS A 5 29.43 17.53 -46.31
N ARG A 6 28.26 17.17 -46.91
CA ARG A 6 26.94 17.66 -46.39
C ARG A 6 26.37 16.80 -45.29
N MET A 7 26.67 15.50 -45.25
CA MET A 7 26.17 14.57 -44.25
C MET A 7 26.76 14.81 -42.84
N ASN A 8 28.00 15.24 -42.74
CA ASN A 8 28.66 15.50 -41.45
C ASN A 8 28.18 16.80 -40.75
N ARG A 9 27.59 17.75 -41.48
CA ARG A 9 27.06 18.98 -40.88
C ARG A 9 25.67 18.78 -40.28
N PHE A 10 24.83 17.91 -40.85
CA PHE A 10 23.52 17.59 -40.31
C PHE A 10 23.64 16.70 -39.06
N LEU A 11 24.60 15.77 -39.03
CA LEU A 11 24.83 14.92 -37.87
C LEU A 11 25.41 15.71 -36.67
N LEU A 12 26.22 16.73 -36.91
CA LEU A 12 26.76 17.58 -35.84
C LEU A 12 25.71 18.52 -35.24
N ILE A 13 24.78 19.02 -36.07
CA ILE A 13 23.67 19.87 -35.60
C ILE A 13 22.65 19.04 -34.80
N PHE A 14 22.42 17.78 -35.17
CA PHE A 14 21.52 16.88 -34.41
C PHE A 14 22.13 16.47 -33.05
N LEU A 15 23.44 16.23 -32.98
CA LEU A 15 24.12 15.93 -31.71
C LEU A 15 24.22 17.16 -30.78
N VAL A 16 24.37 18.36 -31.33
CA VAL A 16 24.39 19.59 -30.53
C VAL A 16 22.97 19.97 -30.04
N CYS A 17 21.94 19.66 -30.82
CA CYS A 17 20.54 19.82 -30.34
C CYS A 17 20.14 18.80 -29.29
N LEU A 18 20.63 17.54 -29.38
CA LEU A 18 20.38 16.54 -28.33
C LEU A 18 21.09 16.87 -27.00
N SER A 19 22.30 17.43 -27.09
CA SER A 19 23.05 17.87 -25.87
C SER A 19 22.52 19.19 -25.30
N ALA A 20 21.80 20.00 -26.08
CA ALA A 20 21.16 21.24 -25.61
C ALA A 20 19.78 21.01 -25.04
N VAL A 21 19.06 19.93 -25.42
CA VAL A 21 17.76 19.55 -24.83
C VAL A 21 17.97 18.88 -23.48
N CYS A 22 19.04 18.12 -23.27
CA CYS A 22 19.43 17.60 -21.95
C CYS A 22 19.94 18.67 -20.96
N SER A 23 20.20 19.91 -21.41
CA SER A 23 20.71 20.99 -20.54
C SER A 23 19.65 22.07 -20.25
N LEU A 24 18.38 21.88 -20.64
CA LEU A 24 17.28 22.83 -20.42
C LEU A 24 16.23 22.35 -19.40
N TYR A 25 16.43 21.20 -18.78
CA TYR A 25 15.90 21.00 -17.44
C TYR A 25 16.84 21.72 -16.48
N SER A 26 16.72 23.04 -16.46
CA SER A 26 17.15 23.87 -15.34
C SER A 26 16.46 23.31 -14.10
N GLN A 27 17.24 22.69 -13.20
CA GLN A 27 16.89 22.65 -11.79
C GLN A 27 16.44 24.04 -11.40
N GLY A 28 15.14 24.28 -11.36
CA GLY A 28 14.59 25.30 -10.50
C GLY A 28 15.00 24.85 -9.09
N ASP A 29 15.66 25.73 -8.35
CA ASP A 29 15.91 25.59 -6.91
C ASP A 29 14.54 25.67 -6.16
N TYR A 30 13.63 24.74 -6.47
CA TYR A 30 12.52 24.45 -5.60
C TYR A 30 13.07 23.49 -4.53
N GLU A 31 13.14 23.96 -3.29
CA GLU A 31 13.22 23.05 -2.14
C GLU A 31 11.94 22.24 -2.14
N ASN A 32 11.93 21.13 -2.89
CA ASN A 32 10.82 20.17 -2.83
C ASN A 32 10.65 19.71 -1.39
N GLY A 33 9.43 19.40 -0.97
CA GLY A 33 9.14 18.91 0.37
C GLY A 33 9.69 17.51 0.64
N ASP A 34 9.47 17.01 1.82
CA ASP A 34 9.81 15.65 2.21
C ASP A 34 8.75 14.64 1.76
N ILE A 35 9.17 13.40 1.55
CA ILE A 35 8.34 12.27 1.16
C ILE A 35 8.30 11.28 2.32
N TYR A 36 7.12 11.05 2.90
CA TYR A 36 6.91 10.12 4.01
C TYR A 36 6.15 8.90 3.51
N LEU A 37 6.83 7.76 3.35
CA LEU A 37 6.27 6.51 2.84
C LEU A 37 5.97 5.54 3.98
N TYR A 38 4.74 5.08 4.06
CA TYR A 38 4.27 4.11 5.04
C TYR A 38 3.91 2.79 4.36
N GLY A 39 4.51 1.71 4.87
CA GLY A 39 4.31 0.35 4.35
C GLY A 39 3.27 -0.41 5.13
N GLU A 40 2.16 -0.81 4.50
CA GLU A 40 1.07 -1.53 5.13
C GLU A 40 1.09 -3.04 4.88
N THR A 41 0.33 -3.78 5.69
CA THR A 41 -0.18 -5.12 5.38
C THR A 41 -1.66 -4.99 5.05
N HIS A 42 -2.01 -5.23 3.79
CA HIS A 42 -3.36 -5.01 3.28
C HIS A 42 -4.46 -5.68 4.13
N GLY A 43 -5.53 -4.95 4.35
CA GLY A 43 -6.73 -5.43 5.01
C GLY A 43 -6.67 -5.52 6.54
N VAL A 44 -5.58 -5.09 7.18
CA VAL A 44 -5.46 -5.05 8.64
C VAL A 44 -6.09 -3.76 9.16
N VAL A 45 -7.23 -3.88 9.83
CA VAL A 45 -8.04 -2.73 10.31
C VAL A 45 -7.20 -1.75 11.14
N ARG A 46 -6.43 -2.23 12.11
CA ARG A 46 -5.61 -1.36 12.98
C ARG A 46 -4.51 -0.60 12.24
N ILE A 47 -4.00 -1.15 11.14
CA ILE A 47 -3.02 -0.44 10.30
C ILE A 47 -3.73 0.71 9.59
N LEU A 48 -4.89 0.46 8.98
CA LEU A 48 -5.69 1.51 8.34
C LEU A 48 -6.09 2.62 9.33
N GLU A 49 -6.52 2.28 10.54
CA GLU A 49 -6.76 3.24 11.62
C GLU A 49 -5.51 4.09 11.92
N LYS A 50 -4.33 3.43 11.98
CA LYS A 50 -3.07 4.13 12.25
C LYS A 50 -2.64 5.05 11.10
N GLU A 51 -2.89 4.68 9.86
CA GLU A 51 -2.66 5.52 8.68
C GLU A 51 -3.50 6.79 8.72
N ILE A 52 -4.79 6.66 9.10
CA ILE A 52 -5.68 7.80 9.31
C ILE A 52 -5.13 8.73 10.39
N ASP A 53 -4.69 8.18 11.52
CA ASP A 53 -4.13 8.95 12.63
C ASP A 53 -2.88 9.74 12.20
N ILE A 54 -1.94 9.07 11.51
CA ILE A 54 -0.69 9.68 11.03
C ILE A 54 -1.01 10.79 10.02
N TYR A 55 -1.83 10.48 9.01
CA TYR A 55 -2.17 11.45 7.99
C TYR A 55 -2.95 12.64 8.55
N SER A 56 -3.89 12.40 9.47
CA SER A 56 -4.63 13.46 10.15
C SER A 56 -3.71 14.36 10.98
N GLY A 57 -2.65 13.80 11.58
CA GLY A 57 -1.59 14.57 12.25
C GLY A 57 -0.89 15.51 11.27
N TYR A 58 -0.34 15.00 10.18
CA TYR A 58 0.28 15.80 9.12
C TYR A 58 -0.67 16.85 8.52
N TYR A 59 -1.92 16.47 8.31
CA TYR A 59 -2.93 17.36 7.75
C TYR A 59 -3.21 18.56 8.66
N GLN A 60 -3.27 18.35 9.99
CA GLN A 60 -3.60 19.39 10.98
C GLN A 60 -2.38 20.21 11.39
N GLU A 61 -1.24 19.58 11.60
CA GLU A 61 -0.05 20.20 12.16
C GLU A 61 0.87 20.79 11.09
N ASP A 62 1.08 20.05 9.98
CA ASP A 62 2.01 20.42 8.91
C ASP A 62 1.31 20.95 7.66
N HIS A 63 -0.01 21.05 7.68
CA HIS A 63 -0.85 21.48 6.55
C HIS A 63 -0.68 20.63 5.28
N MET A 64 -0.23 19.38 5.43
CA MET A 64 -0.12 18.43 4.33
C MET A 64 -1.49 18.17 3.69
N ARG A 65 -1.53 18.14 2.35
CA ARG A 65 -2.79 17.94 1.60
C ARG A 65 -2.70 16.79 0.62
N HIS A 66 -1.50 16.34 0.28
CA HIS A 66 -1.25 15.36 -0.76
C HIS A 66 -1.01 13.98 -0.18
N LEU A 67 -1.90 13.02 -0.57
CA LEU A 67 -1.83 11.62 -0.16
C LEU A 67 -1.64 10.73 -1.40
N PHE A 68 -0.47 10.13 -1.50
CA PHE A 68 -0.12 9.17 -2.55
C PHE A 68 -0.57 7.76 -2.16
N ILE A 69 -1.21 7.07 -3.08
CA ILE A 69 -1.84 5.77 -2.82
C ILE A 69 -1.51 4.73 -3.89
N GLU A 70 -1.52 3.45 -3.51
CA GLU A 70 -1.29 2.30 -4.38
C GLU A 70 -2.53 1.99 -5.23
N TYR A 71 -2.93 2.98 -6.03
CA TYR A 71 -4.01 2.90 -6.99
C TYR A 71 -3.60 3.59 -8.29
N PRO A 72 -4.20 3.24 -9.45
CA PRO A 72 -3.96 3.94 -10.69
C PRO A 72 -4.56 5.35 -10.70
N TYR A 73 -4.05 6.20 -11.60
CA TYR A 73 -4.46 7.60 -11.75
C TYR A 73 -5.98 7.78 -11.83
N PHE A 74 -6.69 6.99 -12.65
CA PHE A 74 -8.13 7.12 -12.81
C PHE A 74 -8.94 6.82 -11.54
N ILE A 75 -8.41 6.05 -10.59
CA ILE A 75 -9.03 5.86 -9.27
C ILE A 75 -8.88 7.13 -8.43
N SER A 76 -7.68 7.72 -8.37
CA SER A 76 -7.47 8.97 -7.63
C SER A 76 -8.26 10.13 -8.24
N TYR A 77 -8.47 10.15 -9.56
CA TYR A 77 -9.33 11.12 -10.21
C TYR A 77 -10.76 11.07 -9.62
N TYR A 78 -11.39 9.90 -9.59
CA TYR A 78 -12.70 9.73 -9.01
C TYR A 78 -12.74 9.98 -7.50
N LEU A 79 -11.68 9.63 -6.75
CA LEU A 79 -11.59 9.94 -5.32
C LEU A 79 -11.50 11.45 -5.07
N ASN A 80 -10.83 12.20 -5.93
CA ASN A 80 -10.76 13.66 -5.86
C ASN A 80 -12.11 14.32 -6.20
N GLU A 81 -12.86 13.79 -7.15
CA GLU A 81 -14.26 14.19 -7.40
C GLU A 81 -15.16 13.86 -6.20
N TRP A 82 -15.01 12.65 -5.65
CA TRP A 82 -15.82 12.20 -4.54
C TRP A 82 -15.59 13.01 -3.25
N ILE A 83 -14.35 13.34 -2.92
CA ILE A 83 -14.05 14.04 -1.64
C ILE A 83 -14.69 15.44 -1.60
N GLN A 84 -14.90 16.06 -2.78
CA GLN A 84 -15.61 17.33 -2.95
C GLN A 84 -17.14 17.17 -3.07
N SER A 85 -17.62 15.96 -3.30
CA SER A 85 -19.05 15.66 -3.44
C SER A 85 -19.76 15.63 -2.09
N PRO A 86 -21.02 16.10 -1.98
CA PRO A 86 -21.81 15.94 -0.77
C PRO A 86 -22.36 14.52 -0.58
N SER A 87 -22.25 13.63 -1.59
CA SER A 87 -22.71 12.24 -1.52
C SER A 87 -21.55 11.25 -1.66
N ASP A 88 -21.81 9.99 -1.29
CA ASP A 88 -20.81 8.91 -1.40
C ASP A 88 -21.05 8.01 -2.63
N GLU A 89 -21.94 8.39 -3.55
CA GLU A 89 -22.27 7.60 -4.74
C GLU A 89 -21.07 7.24 -5.59
N ILE A 90 -20.07 8.13 -5.72
CA ILE A 90 -18.85 7.88 -6.49
C ILE A 90 -18.02 6.79 -5.78
N LEU A 91 -17.79 6.93 -4.46
CA LEU A 91 -17.05 5.92 -3.69
C LEU A 91 -17.80 4.57 -3.68
N ASP A 92 -19.12 4.59 -3.54
CA ASP A 92 -19.95 3.39 -3.60
C ASP A 92 -19.80 2.67 -4.95
N SER A 93 -19.80 3.44 -6.05
CA SER A 93 -19.58 2.90 -7.39
C SER A 93 -18.19 2.31 -7.57
N LEU A 94 -17.14 2.99 -7.11
CA LEU A 94 -15.77 2.47 -7.12
C LEU A 94 -15.67 1.18 -6.30
N TYR A 95 -16.22 1.18 -5.10
CA TYR A 95 -16.20 0.03 -4.20
C TYR A 95 -16.86 -1.20 -4.85
N GLU A 96 -18.00 -1.03 -5.50
CA GLU A 96 -18.67 -2.12 -6.22
C GLU A 96 -17.83 -2.66 -7.40
N GLN A 97 -17.08 -1.79 -8.09
CA GLN A 97 -16.19 -2.19 -9.18
C GLN A 97 -14.92 -2.91 -8.69
N TRP A 98 -14.51 -2.69 -7.43
CA TRP A 98 -13.37 -3.40 -6.82
C TRP A 98 -13.68 -4.86 -6.45
N LYS A 99 -14.90 -5.36 -6.69
CA LYS A 99 -15.25 -6.76 -6.42
C LYS A 99 -14.25 -7.71 -7.06
N GLY A 100 -13.72 -8.61 -6.25
CA GLY A 100 -12.70 -9.57 -6.71
C GLY A 100 -11.25 -9.15 -6.45
N SER A 101 -11.02 -7.94 -5.95
CA SER A 101 -9.68 -7.45 -5.54
C SER A 101 -9.54 -7.33 -4.03
N ALA A 102 -8.32 -7.10 -3.55
CA ALA A 102 -8.02 -6.80 -2.15
C ALA A 102 -8.71 -5.51 -1.66
N SER A 103 -8.91 -4.54 -2.56
CA SER A 103 -9.57 -3.26 -2.27
C SER A 103 -11.08 -3.40 -1.98
N TYR A 104 -11.73 -4.50 -2.40
CA TYR A 104 -13.11 -4.80 -1.99
C TYR A 104 -13.17 -5.29 -0.55
N ASN A 105 -12.93 -4.36 0.36
CA ASN A 105 -12.74 -4.56 1.77
C ASN A 105 -13.45 -3.43 2.54
N PRO A 106 -14.37 -3.74 3.48
CA PRO A 106 -15.10 -2.72 4.20
C PRO A 106 -14.21 -1.71 4.93
N ALA A 107 -13.08 -2.16 5.48
CA ALA A 107 -12.14 -1.27 6.18
C ALA A 107 -11.44 -0.30 5.23
N VAL A 108 -11.21 -0.68 3.96
CA VAL A 108 -10.66 0.23 2.95
C VAL A 108 -11.69 1.31 2.58
N LYS A 109 -12.96 0.94 2.45
CA LYS A 109 -14.02 1.93 2.23
C LYS A 109 -14.11 2.91 3.40
N GLU A 110 -14.15 2.39 4.64
CA GLU A 110 -14.18 3.18 5.87
C GLU A 110 -12.95 4.10 5.98
N PHE A 111 -11.77 3.63 5.57
CA PHE A 111 -10.55 4.46 5.51
C PHE A 111 -10.76 5.72 4.66
N PHE A 112 -11.30 5.61 3.45
CA PHE A 112 -11.59 6.77 2.61
C PHE A 112 -12.65 7.68 3.24
N GLU A 113 -13.72 7.11 3.78
CA GLU A 113 -14.80 7.87 4.47
C GLU A 113 -14.25 8.67 5.66
N GLU A 114 -13.36 8.10 6.46
CA GLU A 114 -12.71 8.80 7.58
C GLU A 114 -11.71 9.88 7.10
N ILE A 115 -10.98 9.66 5.99
CA ILE A 115 -10.17 10.71 5.36
C ILE A 115 -11.05 11.89 4.92
N LYS A 116 -12.16 11.65 4.24
CA LYS A 116 -13.09 12.72 3.84
C LYS A 116 -13.62 13.52 5.02
N LYS A 117 -13.94 12.83 6.10
CA LYS A 117 -14.49 13.42 7.32
C LYS A 117 -13.46 14.29 8.08
N HIS A 118 -12.23 13.82 8.21
CA HIS A 118 -11.20 14.46 9.03
C HIS A 118 -10.25 15.34 8.24
N CYS A 119 -10.05 15.04 6.96
CA CYS A 119 -9.10 15.68 6.05
C CYS A 119 -9.76 16.07 4.71
N PRO A 120 -10.84 16.89 4.71
CA PRO A 120 -11.70 17.10 3.51
C PRO A 120 -11.02 17.86 2.36
N GLN A 121 -9.81 18.38 2.54
CA GLN A 121 -9.04 19.03 1.49
C GLN A 121 -7.92 18.13 0.94
N THR A 122 -7.97 16.84 1.23
CA THR A 122 -7.00 15.88 0.69
C THR A 122 -7.08 15.83 -0.82
N VAL A 123 -5.91 15.78 -1.45
CA VAL A 123 -5.72 15.48 -2.88
C VAL A 123 -5.06 14.10 -2.97
N PHE A 124 -5.76 13.15 -3.56
CA PHE A 124 -5.24 11.81 -3.78
C PHE A 124 -4.42 11.74 -5.07
N HIS A 125 -3.26 11.08 -5.00
CA HIS A 125 -2.40 10.79 -6.15
C HIS A 125 -2.26 9.29 -6.33
N GLY A 126 -2.90 8.74 -7.35
CA GLY A 126 -2.79 7.33 -7.71
C GLY A 126 -1.60 7.13 -8.65
N ILE A 127 -0.64 6.30 -8.22
CA ILE A 127 0.64 6.14 -8.94
C ILE A 127 0.92 4.72 -9.43
N ASP A 128 0.03 3.78 -9.15
CA ASP A 128 0.19 2.39 -9.60
C ASP A 128 -0.18 2.23 -11.08
N VAL A 129 0.23 1.12 -11.67
CA VAL A 129 -0.20 0.74 -13.01
C VAL A 129 -1.71 0.56 -13.09
N GLY A 130 -2.28 0.61 -14.28
CA GLY A 130 -3.72 0.59 -14.52
C GLY A 130 -4.47 -0.66 -14.09
N HIS A 131 -4.53 -0.95 -12.80
CA HIS A 131 -5.47 -1.94 -12.27
C HIS A 131 -6.90 -1.52 -12.58
N PHE A 132 -7.73 -2.42 -13.14
CA PHE A 132 -9.09 -2.10 -13.64
C PHE A 132 -9.13 -1.19 -14.88
N TYR A 133 -8.05 -1.14 -15.68
CA TYR A 133 -8.00 -0.34 -16.89
C TYR A 133 -9.16 -0.65 -17.84
N TRP A 134 -9.55 -1.94 -17.99
CA TRP A 134 -10.63 -2.41 -18.86
C TRP A 134 -12.05 -2.02 -18.42
N SER A 135 -12.23 -1.44 -17.25
CA SER A 135 -13.51 -1.00 -16.69
C SER A 135 -13.45 0.47 -16.26
N ILE A 136 -12.86 0.77 -15.11
CA ILE A 136 -12.82 2.12 -14.54
C ILE A 136 -11.96 3.05 -15.41
N GLY A 137 -10.83 2.56 -15.92
CA GLY A 137 -9.96 3.35 -16.81
C GLY A 137 -10.65 3.72 -18.12
N GLU A 138 -11.23 2.71 -18.79
CA GLU A 138 -11.98 2.95 -20.03
C GLU A 138 -13.21 3.84 -19.82
N GLN A 139 -13.93 3.66 -18.70
CA GLN A 139 -15.08 4.52 -18.38
C GLN A 139 -14.64 5.99 -18.26
N LEU A 140 -13.56 6.28 -17.51
CA LEU A 140 -13.08 7.65 -17.36
C LEU A 140 -12.59 8.22 -18.70
N ARG A 141 -11.91 7.41 -19.53
CA ARG A 141 -11.51 7.82 -20.88
C ARG A 141 -12.70 8.26 -21.73
N GLU A 142 -13.77 7.44 -21.73
CA GLU A 142 -15.00 7.74 -22.46
C GLU A 142 -15.70 8.99 -21.92
N ASP A 143 -15.81 9.14 -20.61
CA ASP A 143 -16.41 10.30 -19.96
C ASP A 143 -15.66 11.61 -20.33
N LEU A 144 -14.33 11.58 -20.35
CA LEU A 144 -13.51 12.73 -20.75
C LEU A 144 -13.67 13.07 -22.25
N GLU A 145 -13.73 12.06 -23.12
CA GLU A 145 -13.98 12.26 -24.55
C GLU A 145 -15.36 12.89 -24.81
N GLU A 146 -16.42 12.39 -24.18
CA GLU A 146 -17.78 12.92 -24.31
C GLU A 146 -17.88 14.36 -23.81
N ASN A 147 -17.07 14.74 -22.82
CA ASN A 147 -16.99 16.11 -22.31
C ASN A 147 -16.03 17.02 -23.10
N GLY A 148 -15.42 16.52 -24.18
CA GLY A 148 -14.55 17.29 -25.06
C GLY A 148 -13.16 17.56 -24.42
N MET A 149 -12.70 16.73 -23.49
CA MET A 149 -11.45 16.86 -22.74
C MET A 149 -10.29 16.02 -23.31
N SER A 150 -10.40 15.51 -24.54
CA SER A 150 -9.39 14.62 -25.16
C SER A 150 -8.00 15.25 -25.36
N GLU A 151 -7.88 16.57 -25.24
CA GLU A 151 -6.61 17.30 -25.38
C GLU A 151 -6.08 17.80 -24.03
N THR A 152 -6.64 17.34 -22.90
CA THR A 152 -6.22 17.76 -21.56
C THR A 152 -5.11 16.86 -21.00
N GLU A 153 -4.46 17.34 -19.95
CA GLU A 153 -3.45 16.58 -19.21
C GLU A 153 -4.08 15.37 -18.52
N GLU A 154 -5.27 15.53 -17.94
CA GLU A 154 -6.02 14.46 -17.30
C GLU A 154 -6.27 13.30 -18.26
N TYR A 155 -6.72 13.61 -19.49
CA TYR A 155 -6.90 12.58 -20.51
C TYR A 155 -5.61 11.85 -20.83
N SER A 156 -4.50 12.57 -20.97
CA SER A 156 -3.18 11.99 -21.24
C SER A 156 -2.73 11.06 -20.10
N LYS A 157 -2.97 11.44 -18.85
CA LYS A 157 -2.66 10.61 -17.66
C LYS A 157 -3.55 9.35 -17.60
N VAL A 158 -4.81 9.45 -17.98
CA VAL A 158 -5.72 8.28 -18.10
C VAL A 158 -5.19 7.30 -19.14
N ILE A 159 -4.86 7.77 -20.34
CA ILE A 159 -4.31 6.91 -21.41
C ILE A 159 -3.02 6.24 -20.97
N LYS A 160 -2.08 7.00 -20.39
CA LYS A 160 -0.83 6.47 -19.84
C LYS A 160 -1.08 5.35 -18.83
N SER A 161 -2.02 5.56 -17.90
CA SER A 161 -2.35 4.57 -16.87
C SER A 161 -2.99 3.31 -17.46
N ILE A 162 -3.86 3.45 -18.49
CA ILE A 162 -4.44 2.30 -19.22
C ILE A 162 -3.34 1.50 -19.91
N GLU A 163 -2.45 2.15 -20.67
CA GLU A 163 -1.34 1.50 -21.37
C GLU A 163 -0.39 0.75 -20.41
N GLN A 164 -0.09 1.35 -19.26
CA GLN A 164 0.70 0.67 -18.21
C GLN A 164 -0.02 -0.57 -17.66
N GLY A 165 -1.33 -0.49 -17.48
CA GLY A 165 -2.16 -1.63 -17.09
C GLY A 165 -2.14 -2.75 -18.12
N GLU A 166 -2.33 -2.44 -19.40
CA GLU A 166 -2.27 -3.42 -20.48
C GLU A 166 -0.95 -4.17 -20.49
N VAL A 167 0.18 -3.45 -20.46
CA VAL A 167 1.53 -4.06 -20.45
C VAL A 167 1.73 -4.94 -19.21
N TYR A 168 1.34 -4.46 -18.02
CA TYR A 168 1.49 -5.23 -16.79
C TYR A 168 0.67 -6.53 -16.80
N TYR A 169 -0.59 -6.48 -17.23
CA TYR A 169 -1.45 -7.67 -17.26
C TYR A 169 -1.12 -8.63 -18.40
N GLU A 170 -0.49 -8.17 -19.47
CA GLU A 170 0.03 -9.03 -20.53
C GLU A 170 1.30 -9.77 -20.10
N THR A 171 2.20 -9.09 -19.38
CA THR A 171 3.54 -9.61 -19.07
C THR A 171 3.67 -10.22 -17.68
N GLY A 172 2.90 -9.71 -16.70
CA GLY A 172 3.09 -10.02 -15.28
C GLY A 172 4.41 -9.52 -14.70
N ASP A 173 5.06 -8.53 -15.35
CA ASP A 173 6.39 -8.04 -14.98
C ASP A 173 6.31 -7.10 -13.76
N SER A 174 6.63 -7.65 -12.58
CA SER A 174 6.67 -6.89 -11.33
C SER A 174 7.74 -5.78 -11.34
N LEU A 175 8.84 -5.94 -12.09
CA LEU A 175 9.85 -4.91 -12.20
C LEU A 175 9.32 -3.72 -13.00
N PHE A 176 8.62 -3.99 -14.11
CA PHE A 176 7.93 -2.95 -14.87
C PHE A 176 6.96 -2.16 -13.99
N ARG A 177 6.14 -2.86 -13.17
CA ARG A 177 5.21 -2.20 -12.24
C ARG A 177 5.93 -1.26 -11.29
N GLU A 178 7.01 -1.72 -10.64
CA GLU A 178 7.79 -0.88 -9.72
C GLU A 178 8.39 0.35 -10.42
N GLN A 179 8.90 0.18 -11.64
CA GLN A 179 9.44 1.29 -12.42
C GLN A 179 8.37 2.33 -12.76
N MET A 180 7.18 1.87 -13.18
CA MET A 180 6.07 2.78 -13.47
C MET A 180 5.58 3.51 -12.22
N MET A 181 5.53 2.84 -11.07
CA MET A 181 5.19 3.48 -9.80
C MET A 181 6.19 4.60 -9.45
N VAL A 182 7.49 4.38 -9.65
CA VAL A 182 8.52 5.41 -9.43
C VAL A 182 8.33 6.59 -10.39
N GLU A 183 8.16 6.32 -11.69
CA GLU A 183 7.99 7.36 -12.71
C GLU A 183 6.72 8.18 -12.47
N ASN A 184 5.60 7.53 -12.17
CA ASN A 184 4.33 8.18 -11.88
C ASN A 184 4.41 9.02 -10.59
N PHE A 185 5.09 8.50 -9.56
CA PHE A 185 5.30 9.25 -8.30
C PHE A 185 6.11 10.52 -8.54
N ILE A 186 7.22 10.41 -9.26
CA ILE A 186 8.09 11.55 -9.58
C ILE A 186 7.31 12.61 -10.37
N GLU A 187 6.58 12.22 -11.41
CA GLU A 187 5.79 13.14 -12.23
C GLU A 187 4.77 13.92 -11.40
N GLU A 188 4.00 13.24 -10.54
CA GLU A 188 3.03 13.89 -9.66
C GLU A 188 3.71 14.76 -8.59
N PHE A 189 4.76 14.27 -7.94
CA PHE A 189 5.45 14.98 -6.87
C PHE A 189 6.16 16.26 -7.36
N GLU A 190 6.79 16.23 -8.53
CA GLU A 190 7.45 17.40 -9.10
C GLU A 190 6.46 18.51 -9.49
N SER A 191 5.19 18.18 -9.68
CA SER A 191 4.14 19.18 -9.93
C SER A 191 3.69 19.95 -8.70
N LEU A 192 4.09 19.53 -7.49
CA LEU A 192 3.57 20.06 -6.22
C LEU A 192 4.35 21.25 -5.64
N GLU A 193 5.30 21.80 -6.39
CA GLU A 193 5.99 23.06 -6.06
C GLU A 193 6.57 23.14 -4.63
N GLY A 194 7.14 22.03 -4.12
CA GLY A 194 7.85 22.03 -2.83
C GLY A 194 7.02 21.55 -1.63
N GLU A 195 5.82 21.06 -1.83
CA GLU A 195 5.03 20.51 -0.73
C GLU A 195 5.54 19.14 -0.27
N SER A 196 5.42 18.87 1.04
CA SER A 196 5.67 17.54 1.60
C SER A 196 4.45 16.64 1.39
N VAL A 197 4.70 15.34 1.24
CA VAL A 197 3.65 14.38 0.91
C VAL A 197 3.73 13.13 1.78
N MET A 198 2.58 12.50 2.02
CA MET A 198 2.52 11.15 2.58
C MET A 198 2.14 10.15 1.48
N GLY A 199 2.75 8.97 1.52
CA GLY A 199 2.41 7.85 0.64
C GLY A 199 2.11 6.57 1.44
N ILE A 200 1.06 5.85 1.06
CA ILE A 200 0.62 4.59 1.67
C ILE A 200 0.67 3.49 0.61
N PHE A 201 1.47 2.47 0.88
CA PHE A 201 1.71 1.38 -0.06
C PHE A 201 1.88 0.06 0.68
N GLY A 202 1.67 -1.06 0.01
CA GLY A 202 2.06 -2.35 0.56
C GLY A 202 3.53 -2.36 0.97
N SER A 203 3.84 -2.97 2.11
CA SER A 203 5.18 -2.94 2.73
C SER A 203 6.31 -3.37 1.81
N MET A 204 6.03 -4.18 0.77
CA MET A 204 7.02 -4.60 -0.22
C MET A 204 7.52 -3.46 -1.11
N HIS A 205 6.73 -2.41 -1.29
CA HIS A 205 7.08 -1.21 -2.06
C HIS A 205 7.87 -0.19 -1.24
N VAL A 206 7.74 -0.23 0.09
CA VAL A 206 8.30 0.77 1.03
C VAL A 206 9.55 0.26 1.75
N THR A 207 9.70 -1.05 1.94
CA THR A 207 10.87 -1.61 2.60
C THR A 207 12.13 -1.31 1.79
N ASN A 208 13.05 -0.53 2.37
CA ASN A 208 14.33 -0.25 1.74
C ASN A 208 15.11 -1.57 1.58
N LYS A 209 15.40 -1.93 0.33
CA LYS A 209 16.19 -3.12 0.00
C LYS A 209 17.63 -2.69 -0.19
N ASP A 210 18.57 -3.42 0.46
CA ASP A 210 19.99 -3.16 0.30
C ASP A 210 20.36 -3.15 -1.20
N PRO A 211 20.90 -2.04 -1.74
CA PRO A 211 21.33 -1.96 -3.14
C PRO A 211 22.40 -2.98 -3.52
N GLU A 212 23.13 -3.54 -2.53
CA GLU A 212 24.15 -4.57 -2.75
C GLU A 212 23.59 -5.98 -2.91
N GLU A 213 22.30 -6.22 -2.61
CA GLU A 213 21.64 -7.48 -2.93
C GLU A 213 21.38 -7.58 -4.45
N LYS A 214 22.38 -8.05 -5.16
CA LYS A 214 22.46 -8.14 -6.64
C LYS A 214 21.32 -8.90 -7.35
N ASN A 215 20.38 -9.46 -6.63
CA ASN A 215 19.24 -10.20 -7.16
C ASN A 215 17.88 -9.65 -6.71
N ARG A 216 17.82 -8.50 -6.04
CA ARG A 216 16.55 -7.87 -5.71
C ARG A 216 16.35 -6.65 -6.58
N TYR A 217 15.32 -6.69 -7.35
CA TYR A 217 14.83 -5.57 -8.14
C TYR A 217 14.54 -4.39 -7.18
N GLY A 218 14.87 -3.19 -7.62
CA GLY A 218 14.46 -1.98 -6.92
C GLY A 218 12.95 -1.98 -6.71
N ASN A 219 12.50 -1.27 -5.68
CA ASN A 219 11.09 -1.00 -5.45
C ASN A 219 10.88 0.52 -5.42
N LEU A 220 9.62 0.94 -5.24
CA LEU A 220 9.24 2.36 -5.19
C LEU A 220 10.18 3.17 -4.26
N ALA A 221 10.32 2.76 -2.98
CA ALA A 221 11.16 3.47 -2.03
C ALA A 221 12.63 3.56 -2.48
N THR A 222 13.18 2.48 -3.01
CA THR A 222 14.56 2.47 -3.52
C THR A 222 14.75 3.46 -4.68
N GLY A 223 13.81 3.51 -5.62
CA GLY A 223 13.84 4.45 -6.75
C GLY A 223 13.73 5.91 -6.30
N LEU A 224 12.84 6.19 -5.35
CA LEU A 224 12.68 7.54 -4.80
C LEU A 224 13.89 7.98 -3.96
N ILE A 225 14.49 7.09 -3.16
CA ILE A 225 15.73 7.38 -2.43
C ILE A 225 16.88 7.67 -3.39
N GLN A 226 17.00 6.97 -4.51
CA GLN A 226 18.01 7.26 -5.53
C GLN A 226 17.83 8.66 -6.15
N THR A 227 16.59 9.14 -6.25
CA THR A 227 16.28 10.43 -6.86
C THR A 227 16.37 11.57 -5.84
N TYR A 228 15.84 11.38 -4.64
CA TYR A 228 15.61 12.44 -3.66
C TYR A 228 16.45 12.32 -2.37
N GLY A 229 17.20 11.21 -2.20
CA GLY A 229 18.12 11.02 -1.07
C GLY A 229 17.44 11.04 0.29
N ASP A 230 18.01 11.80 1.21
CA ASP A 230 17.59 11.87 2.62
C ASP A 230 16.20 12.51 2.85
N ARG A 231 15.57 13.02 1.81
CA ARG A 231 14.20 13.55 1.88
C ARG A 231 13.12 12.47 1.83
N VAL A 232 13.50 11.22 1.56
CA VAL A 232 12.58 10.09 1.56
C VAL A 232 12.69 9.35 2.88
N HIS A 233 11.60 9.40 3.63
CA HIS A 233 11.45 8.72 4.92
C HIS A 233 10.56 7.51 4.73
N THR A 234 11.01 6.35 5.19
CA THR A 234 10.24 5.10 5.06
C THR A 234 9.98 4.47 6.41
N GLU A 235 8.76 4.04 6.65
CA GLU A 235 8.37 3.33 7.85
C GLU A 235 7.44 2.15 7.54
N SER A 236 7.70 0.99 8.14
CA SER A 236 6.81 -0.16 8.03
C SER A 236 5.78 -0.14 9.16
N LEU A 237 4.52 0.08 8.82
CA LEU A 237 3.43 0.05 9.80
C LEU A 237 3.19 -1.35 10.38
N THR A 238 3.56 -2.40 9.66
CA THR A 238 3.55 -3.76 10.20
C THR A 238 4.46 -3.89 11.43
N SER A 239 5.65 -3.31 11.36
CA SER A 239 6.58 -3.27 12.49
C SER A 239 6.15 -2.25 13.55
N LEU A 240 5.62 -1.11 13.12
CA LEU A 240 5.13 -0.06 14.00
C LEU A 240 3.88 -0.52 14.76
N ALA A 241 2.95 -1.18 14.09
CA ALA A 241 1.77 -1.78 14.71
C ALA A 241 2.19 -2.77 15.81
N ALA A 242 3.22 -3.57 15.56
CA ALA A 242 3.80 -4.45 16.57
C ALA A 242 4.34 -3.71 17.81
N ASN A 243 4.82 -2.48 17.66
CA ASN A 243 5.41 -1.70 18.74
C ASN A 243 4.43 -0.71 19.41
N LEU A 244 3.43 -0.20 18.68
CA LEU A 244 2.53 0.86 19.15
C LEU A 244 1.15 0.38 19.61
N LEU A 245 0.81 -0.86 19.27
CA LEU A 245 -0.53 -1.41 19.55
C LEU A 245 -0.47 -2.46 20.66
N GLU A 246 0.23 -2.15 21.75
CA GLU A 246 0.35 -3.05 22.92
C GLU A 246 -1.01 -3.27 23.61
N ASP A 247 -1.90 -2.28 23.57
CA ASP A 247 -3.22 -2.37 24.18
C ASP A 247 -4.20 -3.11 23.26
N PRO A 248 -4.93 -4.10 23.78
CA PRO A 248 -5.97 -4.77 23.03
C PRO A 248 -7.15 -3.83 22.77
N MET A 249 -7.82 -4.01 21.63
CA MET A 249 -9.06 -3.29 21.32
C MET A 249 -10.18 -3.64 22.30
N ARG A 250 -10.18 -4.86 22.81
CA ARG A 250 -11.07 -5.37 23.87
C ARG A 250 -10.48 -6.63 24.47
N VAL A 251 -10.99 -6.99 25.63
CA VAL A 251 -10.68 -8.25 26.33
C VAL A 251 -11.96 -9.08 26.42
N ASP A 252 -11.90 -10.28 25.88
CA ASP A 252 -13.02 -11.25 25.87
C ASP A 252 -12.67 -12.43 26.80
N THR A 253 -13.68 -13.20 27.22
CA THR A 253 -13.49 -14.50 27.85
C THR A 253 -13.78 -15.59 26.83
N ILE A 254 -12.85 -16.52 26.64
CA ILE A 254 -13.02 -17.65 25.73
C ILE A 254 -12.85 -18.97 26.47
N THR A 255 -13.58 -19.99 26.05
CA THR A 255 -13.47 -21.34 26.59
C THR A 255 -12.68 -22.24 25.64
N ILE A 256 -11.61 -22.87 26.15
CA ILE A 256 -10.79 -23.84 25.41
C ILE A 256 -10.70 -25.12 26.29
N ASP A 257 -11.10 -26.25 25.73
CA ASP A 257 -11.14 -27.55 26.44
C ASP A 257 -11.86 -27.49 27.80
N GLY A 258 -12.90 -26.64 27.95
CA GLY A 258 -13.68 -26.46 29.14
C GLY A 258 -13.06 -25.53 30.21
N ILE A 259 -11.94 -24.91 29.91
CA ILE A 259 -11.26 -23.91 30.76
C ILE A 259 -11.51 -22.52 30.20
N GLU A 260 -11.85 -21.56 31.04
CA GLU A 260 -12.02 -20.15 30.65
C GLU A 260 -10.66 -19.43 30.71
N TYR A 261 -10.37 -18.67 29.64
CA TYR A 261 -9.20 -17.81 29.49
C TYR A 261 -9.60 -16.39 29.15
N GLU A 262 -8.86 -15.44 29.66
CA GLU A 262 -8.87 -14.07 29.18
C GLU A 262 -8.20 -14.01 27.81
N ALA A 263 -8.83 -13.36 26.85
CA ALA A 263 -8.40 -13.26 25.47
C ALA A 263 -8.38 -11.80 25.00
N SER A 264 -7.20 -11.28 24.83
CA SER A 264 -6.97 -9.92 24.31
C SER A 264 -7.13 -9.90 22.80
N PHE A 265 -8.11 -9.16 22.28
CA PHE A 265 -8.36 -8.99 20.85
C PHE A 265 -7.52 -7.85 20.29
N PHE A 266 -6.71 -8.14 19.28
CA PHE A 266 -5.80 -7.17 18.63
C PHE A 266 -6.22 -6.73 17.25
N GLY A 267 -7.39 -7.13 16.80
CA GLY A 267 -7.95 -6.63 15.54
C GLY A 267 -8.21 -7.72 14.52
N ARG A 268 -8.73 -7.28 13.39
CA ARG A 268 -9.15 -8.10 12.25
C ARG A 268 -8.28 -7.81 11.04
N GLN A 269 -8.03 -8.83 10.25
CA GLN A 269 -7.55 -8.68 8.88
C GLN A 269 -8.58 -9.27 7.91
N TYR A 270 -9.05 -8.47 6.97
CA TYR A 270 -9.88 -8.96 5.88
C TYR A 270 -9.02 -9.69 4.85
N LEU A 271 -9.43 -10.90 4.49
CA LEU A 271 -8.68 -11.82 3.63
C LEU A 271 -9.41 -12.13 2.32
N LYS A 272 -10.67 -11.71 2.20
CA LYS A 272 -11.46 -11.93 0.97
C LYS A 272 -10.70 -11.37 -0.22
N ASN A 273 -10.52 -12.20 -1.25
CA ASN A 273 -9.73 -11.91 -2.46
C ASN A 273 -8.19 -11.91 -2.30
N ILE A 274 -7.67 -11.85 -1.07
CA ILE A 274 -6.24 -12.10 -0.78
C ILE A 274 -6.02 -13.61 -0.62
N LEU A 275 -6.83 -14.23 0.22
CA LEU A 275 -6.87 -15.69 0.43
C LEU A 275 -8.30 -16.19 0.22
N PRO A 276 -8.66 -16.74 -0.96
CA PRO A 276 -10.04 -17.03 -1.37
C PRO A 276 -10.85 -17.94 -0.44
N ARG A 277 -10.17 -18.75 0.37
CA ARG A 277 -10.79 -19.64 1.36
C ARG A 277 -11.44 -18.86 2.52
N PHE A 278 -10.94 -17.64 2.83
CA PHE A 278 -11.30 -16.91 4.03
C PHE A 278 -11.96 -15.56 3.70
N ILE A 279 -12.84 -15.12 4.58
CA ILE A 279 -13.42 -13.76 4.57
C ILE A 279 -12.54 -12.84 5.40
N TYR A 280 -12.22 -13.24 6.63
CA TYR A 280 -11.35 -12.50 7.54
C TYR A 280 -10.68 -13.45 8.53
N ARG A 281 -9.69 -12.93 9.26
CA ARG A 281 -9.15 -13.54 10.49
C ARG A 281 -9.10 -12.52 11.61
N ASP A 282 -9.39 -12.98 12.83
CA ASP A 282 -9.32 -12.23 14.07
C ASP A 282 -8.17 -12.74 14.92
N PHE A 283 -7.43 -11.83 15.55
CA PHE A 283 -6.24 -12.15 16.34
C PHE A 283 -6.53 -11.96 17.82
N TYR A 284 -6.38 -13.04 18.57
CA TYR A 284 -6.50 -13.04 20.02
C TYR A 284 -5.20 -13.54 20.65
N ARG A 285 -4.67 -12.83 21.64
CA ARG A 285 -3.66 -13.37 22.55
C ARG A 285 -4.39 -13.95 23.77
N ILE A 286 -4.05 -15.21 24.13
CA ILE A 286 -4.64 -15.89 25.28
C ILE A 286 -3.72 -15.61 26.47
N GLU A 287 -4.19 -14.82 27.41
CA GLU A 287 -3.39 -14.32 28.49
C GLU A 287 -3.00 -15.43 29.47
N ASN A 288 -1.75 -15.45 29.89
CA ASN A 288 -1.20 -16.39 30.90
C ASN A 288 -1.37 -17.88 30.58
N ALA A 289 -1.59 -18.24 29.30
CA ALA A 289 -1.96 -19.60 28.91
C ALA A 289 -0.78 -20.50 28.50
N TYR A 290 0.44 -19.99 28.46
CA TYR A 290 1.58 -20.75 27.91
C TYR A 290 1.82 -22.08 28.59
N ASP A 291 1.78 -22.13 29.93
CA ASP A 291 2.11 -23.35 30.67
C ASP A 291 1.08 -24.47 30.40
N ASP A 292 -0.18 -24.12 30.15
CA ASP A 292 -1.26 -25.07 29.85
C ASP A 292 -1.09 -25.68 28.44
N PHE A 293 -0.49 -24.94 27.51
CA PHE A 293 -0.32 -25.35 26.10
C PHE A 293 1.09 -25.71 25.69
N SER A 294 2.09 -25.52 26.59
CA SER A 294 3.52 -25.75 26.30
C SER A 294 3.82 -27.18 25.86
N ASN A 295 3.10 -28.18 26.38
CA ASN A 295 3.26 -29.60 26.08
C ASN A 295 2.36 -30.12 24.92
N LYS A 296 1.50 -29.28 24.36
CA LYS A 296 0.65 -29.69 23.23
C LYS A 296 1.49 -29.95 21.98
N LYS A 297 1.07 -30.93 21.20
CA LYS A 297 1.78 -31.35 19.99
C LYS A 297 1.77 -30.25 18.92
N LYS A 298 2.93 -29.86 18.46
CA LYS A 298 3.06 -28.95 17.30
C LYS A 298 2.80 -29.68 15.98
N ASN A 299 2.31 -28.93 15.00
CA ASN A 299 2.43 -29.31 13.59
C ASN A 299 3.61 -28.53 12.97
N SER A 300 3.81 -28.67 11.66
CA SER A 300 4.93 -28.02 10.95
C SER A 300 4.64 -26.59 10.51
N ASN A 301 3.46 -26.03 10.86
CA ASN A 301 3.09 -24.69 10.42
C ASN A 301 3.71 -23.66 11.35
N VAL A 302 4.42 -22.72 10.75
CA VAL A 302 5.06 -21.58 11.42
C VAL A 302 4.38 -20.31 10.92
N LEU A 303 4.07 -19.39 11.84
CA LEU A 303 3.57 -18.08 11.52
C LEU A 303 4.56 -17.03 12.01
N PRO A 304 5.24 -16.30 11.09
CA PRO A 304 6.18 -15.25 11.44
C PRO A 304 5.53 -14.05 12.14
N TYR A 305 6.33 -13.30 12.88
CA TYR A 305 5.91 -12.11 13.64
C TYR A 305 5.12 -11.07 12.81
N ASN A 306 5.52 -10.85 11.56
CA ASN A 306 4.91 -9.87 10.67
C ASN A 306 3.49 -10.23 10.17
N ASN A 307 2.97 -11.38 10.59
CA ASN A 307 1.57 -11.75 10.37
C ASN A 307 0.66 -11.32 11.51
N TYR A 308 1.20 -10.77 12.61
CA TYR A 308 0.44 -10.37 13.78
C TYR A 308 0.30 -8.85 13.84
N PRO A 309 -0.87 -8.33 14.23
CA PRO A 309 -1.06 -6.91 14.49
C PRO A 309 -0.57 -6.47 15.89
N VAL A 310 0.30 -7.26 16.51
CA VAL A 310 0.90 -7.05 17.83
C VAL A 310 2.27 -7.68 17.87
N GLN A 311 3.17 -7.13 18.69
CA GLN A 311 4.49 -7.72 18.88
C GLN A 311 4.40 -9.11 19.53
N VAL A 312 4.98 -10.11 18.86
CA VAL A 312 5.07 -11.46 19.38
C VAL A 312 6.22 -11.55 20.38
N GLN A 313 5.92 -12.03 21.60
CA GLN A 313 6.92 -12.28 22.63
C GLN A 313 7.06 -13.78 22.92
N THR A 314 8.21 -14.18 23.47
CA THR A 314 8.39 -15.56 23.92
C THR A 314 7.36 -15.89 25.01
N LYS A 315 6.71 -17.05 24.89
CA LYS A 315 5.60 -17.53 25.72
C LYS A 315 4.24 -16.90 25.42
N ASP A 316 4.12 -16.12 24.37
CA ASP A 316 2.79 -15.77 23.90
C ASP A 316 2.04 -16.98 23.33
N VAL A 317 0.75 -17.02 23.59
CA VAL A 317 -0.19 -17.97 23.01
C VAL A 317 -1.24 -17.18 22.25
N PHE A 318 -1.44 -17.51 20.98
CA PHE A 318 -2.42 -16.87 20.14
C PHE A 318 -3.49 -17.85 19.68
N MET A 319 -4.73 -17.38 19.64
CA MET A 319 -5.81 -17.97 18.88
C MET A 319 -6.10 -17.07 17.67
N ILE A 320 -6.03 -17.64 16.47
CA ILE A 320 -6.44 -16.95 15.25
C ILE A 320 -7.75 -17.59 14.83
N GLU A 321 -8.82 -16.79 14.81
CA GLU A 321 -10.15 -17.24 14.40
C GLU A 321 -10.40 -16.79 12.95
N PHE A 322 -10.50 -17.74 12.04
CA PHE A 322 -10.78 -17.51 10.63
C PHE A 322 -12.28 -17.64 10.36
N CYS A 323 -12.85 -16.67 9.67
CA CYS A 323 -14.16 -16.83 9.04
C CYS A 323 -13.97 -17.36 7.62
N LEU A 324 -14.53 -18.53 7.33
CA LEU A 324 -14.46 -19.16 6.02
C LEU A 324 -15.45 -18.54 5.04
N ALA A 325 -15.30 -18.83 3.76
CA ALA A 325 -16.15 -18.29 2.69
C ALA A 325 -17.64 -18.69 2.84
N ASP A 326 -17.96 -19.80 3.54
CA ASP A 326 -19.31 -20.24 3.87
C ASP A 326 -19.87 -19.63 5.18
N GLY A 327 -19.10 -18.77 5.85
CA GLY A 327 -19.45 -18.11 7.11
C GLY A 327 -19.15 -18.95 8.36
N SER A 328 -18.65 -20.17 8.24
CA SER A 328 -18.22 -20.97 9.39
C SER A 328 -16.92 -20.43 10.00
N LEU A 329 -16.69 -20.72 11.28
CA LEU A 329 -15.48 -20.29 12.00
C LEU A 329 -14.52 -21.47 12.18
N GLU A 330 -13.24 -21.21 11.94
CA GLU A 330 -12.12 -22.14 12.18
C GLU A 330 -11.13 -21.49 13.13
N ARG A 331 -10.78 -22.13 14.25
CA ARG A 331 -9.80 -21.63 15.21
C ARG A 331 -8.48 -22.37 15.06
N GLN A 332 -7.42 -21.63 14.97
CA GLN A 332 -6.05 -22.16 14.95
C GLN A 332 -5.27 -21.57 16.11
N PHE A 333 -4.46 -22.41 16.77
CA PHE A 333 -3.72 -22.02 17.97
C PHE A 333 -2.23 -22.06 17.71
N TYR A 334 -1.55 -21.00 18.12
CA TYR A 334 -0.12 -20.79 17.93
C TYR A 334 0.54 -20.41 19.25
N ARG A 335 1.80 -20.79 19.44
CA ARG A 335 2.59 -20.31 20.58
C ARG A 335 4.01 -19.97 20.16
N SER A 336 4.61 -19.03 20.87
CA SER A 336 6.00 -18.65 20.71
C SER A 336 6.86 -19.35 21.75
N ASP A 337 7.67 -20.33 21.32
CA ASP A 337 8.61 -21.07 22.19
C ASP A 337 10.01 -20.43 22.18
N GLY A 338 10.15 -19.18 21.73
CA GLY A 338 11.42 -18.47 21.62
C GLY A 338 12.22 -18.76 20.35
N ASN A 339 11.63 -19.47 19.38
CA ASN A 339 12.24 -19.64 18.07
C ASN A 339 12.16 -18.33 17.27
N THR A 340 13.15 -18.11 16.40
CA THR A 340 13.24 -16.92 15.57
C THR A 340 13.37 -17.26 14.08
N TRP A 341 12.97 -16.33 13.24
CA TRP A 341 13.24 -16.30 11.82
C TRP A 341 13.69 -14.89 11.46
N ASN A 342 14.87 -14.77 10.85
CA ASN A 342 15.56 -13.50 10.65
C ASN A 342 15.67 -12.67 11.95
N ASP A 343 16.10 -13.32 13.03
CA ASP A 343 16.27 -12.76 14.37
C ASP A 343 14.97 -12.21 15.03
N MET A 344 13.82 -12.44 14.41
CA MET A 344 12.52 -12.00 14.92
C MET A 344 11.68 -13.21 15.38
N PRO A 345 10.86 -13.05 16.42
CA PRO A 345 10.06 -14.13 16.98
C PRO A 345 9.13 -14.77 15.96
N VAL A 346 8.95 -16.07 16.05
CA VAL A 346 7.93 -16.82 15.32
C VAL A 346 7.04 -17.58 16.28
N THR A 347 5.85 -17.92 15.80
CA THR A 347 4.95 -18.82 16.50
C THR A 347 4.77 -20.11 15.72
N GLU A 348 4.53 -21.19 16.43
CA GLU A 348 4.31 -22.52 15.85
C GLU A 348 2.91 -23.00 16.22
N GLN A 349 2.20 -23.50 15.20
CA GLN A 349 0.86 -24.03 15.40
C GLN A 349 0.90 -25.30 16.22
N PHE A 350 -0.04 -25.42 17.18
CA PHE A 350 -0.23 -26.65 17.95
C PHE A 350 -1.68 -27.15 17.87
N LEU A 351 -1.89 -28.41 18.21
CA LEU A 351 -3.20 -29.06 18.20
C LEU A 351 -3.74 -29.10 19.62
N LEU A 352 -5.03 -28.76 19.78
CA LEU A 352 -5.77 -28.93 21.02
C LEU A 352 -6.06 -30.41 21.32
#